data_14d09595bc48db40cc287e30fe191a6d
#
_entry.id   14d09595bc48db40cc287e30fe191a6d
#
_cell.length_a   1.000
_cell.length_b   1.000
_cell.length_c   1.000
_cell.angle_alpha   90.00
_cell.angle_beta   90.00
_cell.angle_gamma   90.00
#
_symmetry.space_group_name_H-M   'P 1'
#
loop_
_entity.id
_entity.type
_entity.pdbx_description
1 polymer ?
#
loop_
_entity_poly.entity_id
_entity_poly.type
_entity_poly.pdbx_seq_one_letter_code
_entity_poly.pdbx_strand_id
1 'polypeptide(L)'
;MIRRRDLLRSTVAGAGVLLATRCLPFAEAFDSATTGARIEVLTDEPLGTISPNIYGHFTENLSGVVYDGMWVGENSKIPNIHGIRKELVDEMRKIKPSVVRFPGGCFADSYDWRDGIGPADKRPRRTNFWEDEESPSAPASHKYDPNQFGTNEFVRFCKLIGSEPYLAGNVRSLSAQEFYRWIEYCNSPAGSTTLADTRAAAGFPEPFNVHYWGVGNESWGCGGNFTPQEYAVEFRRWTTWVPRFHQELAFIASGPNVDDWNWTRGFLEEILKKGRGQLRSIYGMALHHYAWNLSRGATQDWVKGKGDALKFDVVDWYELLREGERMEGLITGHWQIMSEFDHEHSIKLIVDEWGPWYRPGGEATPTNQLEQIPTLRDAVFSGMTLDMFNRHPEKVAMANCAQLINCLNSLYLAHEDKFCVTPVGHVFGMYADHQGGQSLRTIFSVPDVTYDRDGKQARFWGLKGSASLHDKQLVLTAVNPDVTSAHETEIVVRGASVQSGSATTLTNPDIHAHNSFEQRNVVTPQSKAVEGKGGRLTYTFSPASVTKLVLTLG
;
A
#
# COMPACT_ATOMS: atom_id res chain seq x y z
N MET A 1 -52.98 28.88 7.20
CA MET A 1 -52.00 29.69 6.46
C MET A 1 -51.50 30.78 7.38
N ILE A 2 -50.41 30.60 8.06
CA ILE A 2 -49.71 31.64 8.83
C ILE A 2 -48.23 31.51 8.43
N ARG A 3 -47.67 32.61 7.97
CA ARG A 3 -46.35 32.69 7.35
C ARG A 3 -45.24 32.77 8.41
N ARG A 4 -44.15 32.11 8.13
CA ARG A 4 -42.91 31.95 8.94
C ARG A 4 -42.11 33.27 9.12
N ARG A 5 -42.70 34.44 9.39
CA ARG A 5 -41.97 35.72 9.46
C ARG A 5 -42.21 36.58 10.70
N ASP A 6 -42.95 36.10 11.72
CA ASP A 6 -43.34 36.95 12.86
C ASP A 6 -42.86 36.43 14.24
N LEU A 7 -41.66 35.88 14.35
CA LEU A 7 -41.12 35.45 15.62
C LEU A 7 -39.69 35.98 15.88
N LEU A 8 -39.51 37.27 15.70
CA LEU A 8 -38.32 37.98 16.10
C LEU A 8 -38.67 39.45 16.40
N ARG A 9 -39.28 39.70 17.57
CA ARG A 9 -39.28 41.02 18.27
C ARG A 9 -40.04 40.85 19.59
N SER A 10 -39.30 40.68 20.70
CA SER A 10 -39.72 41.17 22.02
C SER A 10 -38.47 41.24 22.91
N THR A 11 -37.93 42.40 23.00
CA THR A 11 -37.09 42.87 24.07
C THR A 11 -37.93 43.10 25.33
N VAL A 12 -37.44 42.60 26.48
CA VAL A 12 -37.70 43.28 27.76
C VAL A 12 -36.50 43.10 28.68
N ALA A 13 -36.09 44.22 29.24
CA ALA A 13 -35.05 44.39 30.22
C ALA A 13 -35.45 43.89 31.61
N GLY A 14 -34.51 43.41 32.39
CA GLY A 14 -34.69 43.05 33.80
C GLY A 14 -33.37 42.91 34.53
N ALA A 15 -33.13 43.86 35.37
CA ALA A 15 -32.11 44.18 36.36
C ALA A 15 -31.21 43.07 36.92
N GLY A 16 -29.98 43.48 37.20
CA GLY A 16 -28.84 42.74 37.66
C GLY A 16 -28.89 42.23 39.09
N VAL A 17 -28.04 41.24 39.32
CA VAL A 17 -27.34 40.99 40.58
C VAL A 17 -25.88 40.64 40.24
N LEU A 18 -24.99 41.48 40.74
CA LEU A 18 -23.55 41.27 40.75
C LEU A 18 -23.20 40.14 41.72
N LEU A 19 -22.71 39.04 41.18
CA LEU A 19 -21.88 38.09 41.92
C LEU A 19 -20.51 38.06 41.23
N ALA A 20 -19.57 38.77 41.86
CA ALA A 20 -18.17 38.76 41.49
C ALA A 20 -17.55 37.42 41.89
N THR A 21 -17.52 36.43 40.99
CA THR A 21 -16.59 35.32 41.08
C THR A 21 -15.35 35.68 40.29
N ARG A 22 -14.23 35.73 40.97
CA ARG A 22 -12.90 35.91 40.37
C ARG A 22 -12.65 34.80 39.35
N CYS A 23 -12.86 35.07 38.06
CA CYS A 23 -12.22 34.35 36.99
C CYS A 23 -10.76 34.77 36.94
N LEU A 24 -9.87 33.89 37.40
CA LEU A 24 -8.47 33.96 37.05
C LEU A 24 -8.36 33.90 35.53
N PRO A 25 -7.56 34.73 34.87
CA PRO A 25 -7.34 34.62 33.44
C PRO A 25 -6.46 33.38 33.22
N PHE A 26 -7.04 32.33 32.68
CA PHE A 26 -6.29 31.36 31.88
C PHE A 26 -5.92 32.04 30.56
N ALA A 27 -5.05 33.00 30.64
CA ALA A 27 -4.21 33.40 29.54
C ALA A 27 -2.99 32.49 29.60
N GLU A 28 -3.15 31.23 29.16
CA GLU A 28 -1.98 30.54 28.64
C GLU A 28 -1.52 31.37 27.45
N ALA A 29 -0.33 31.94 27.61
CA ALA A 29 0.37 32.63 26.57
C ALA A 29 0.37 31.73 25.31
N PHE A 30 -0.41 32.11 24.29
CA PHE A 30 -0.08 31.75 22.93
C PHE A 30 1.30 32.37 22.70
N ASP A 31 2.31 31.55 22.91
CA ASP A 31 3.68 31.88 22.58
C ASP A 31 3.69 32.37 21.13
N SER A 32 4.22 33.54 20.91
CA SER A 32 4.26 34.21 19.63
C SER A 32 4.63 33.22 18.54
N ALA A 33 3.81 33.17 17.49
CA ALA A 33 4.05 32.35 16.32
C ALA A 33 5.53 32.45 15.92
N THR A 34 6.30 31.43 16.25
CA THR A 34 7.62 31.24 15.69
C THR A 34 7.41 31.06 14.21
N THR A 35 7.97 31.96 13.41
CA THR A 35 7.92 31.94 11.93
C THR A 35 8.71 30.76 11.34
N GLY A 36 9.07 29.77 12.14
CA GLY A 36 9.85 28.59 11.76
C GLY A 36 8.99 27.32 11.60
N ALA A 37 9.46 26.41 10.76
CA ALA A 37 8.86 25.09 10.59
C ALA A 37 8.96 24.28 11.90
N ARG A 38 7.88 23.56 12.25
CA ARG A 38 7.79 22.79 13.50
C ARG A 38 7.04 21.48 13.30
N ILE A 39 7.54 20.43 13.95
CA ILE A 39 6.89 19.13 14.08
C ILE A 39 6.70 18.83 15.57
N GLU A 40 5.47 18.47 15.97
CA GLU A 40 5.19 18.02 17.33
C GLU A 40 4.74 16.57 17.32
N VAL A 41 5.42 15.71 18.05
CA VAL A 41 5.05 14.32 18.28
C VAL A 41 4.46 14.19 19.69
N LEU A 42 3.20 13.74 19.78
CA LEU A 42 2.47 13.60 21.04
C LEU A 42 2.54 12.14 21.50
N THR A 43 3.44 11.83 22.44
CA THR A 43 3.67 10.44 22.90
C THR A 43 2.53 9.89 23.74
N ASP A 44 1.67 10.75 24.27
CA ASP A 44 0.48 10.43 25.06
C ASP A 44 -0.82 10.39 24.23
N GLU A 45 -0.74 10.61 22.90
CA GLU A 45 -1.88 10.51 21.98
C GLU A 45 -1.66 9.39 20.93
N PRO A 46 -1.75 8.10 21.34
CA PRO A 46 -1.63 6.99 20.40
C PRO A 46 -2.88 6.88 19.52
N LEU A 47 -2.68 6.59 18.22
CA LEU A 47 -3.74 6.40 17.23
C LEU A 47 -4.13 4.93 17.05
N GLY A 48 -3.24 4.00 17.40
CA GLY A 48 -3.40 2.56 17.23
C GLY A 48 -2.10 1.89 16.82
N THR A 49 -2.08 0.56 16.78
CA THR A 49 -0.91 -0.20 16.36
C THR A 49 -0.85 -0.28 14.84
N ILE A 50 0.27 0.12 14.25
CA ILE A 50 0.51 0.00 12.81
C ILE A 50 0.61 -1.48 12.45
N SER A 51 -0.32 -1.95 11.63
CA SER A 51 -0.28 -3.33 11.13
C SER A 51 0.98 -3.54 10.27
N PRO A 52 1.79 -4.58 10.51
CA PRO A 52 2.89 -4.92 9.61
C PRO A 52 2.43 -5.16 8.16
N ASN A 53 1.18 -5.57 7.96
CA ASN A 53 0.62 -5.82 6.62
C ASN A 53 0.43 -4.56 5.78
N ILE A 54 0.56 -3.36 6.34
CA ILE A 54 0.61 -2.11 5.57
C ILE A 54 1.84 -2.08 4.63
N TYR A 55 2.87 -2.85 4.95
CA TYR A 55 4.11 -2.98 4.18
C TYR A 55 4.11 -4.25 3.31
N GLY A 56 2.92 -4.64 2.84
CA GLY A 56 2.72 -5.75 1.94
C GLY A 56 3.06 -5.42 0.49
N HIS A 57 3.14 -6.48 -0.31
CA HIS A 57 3.47 -6.37 -1.73
C HIS A 57 2.50 -7.20 -2.57
N PHE A 58 2.36 -6.77 -3.81
CA PHE A 58 1.54 -7.41 -4.81
C PHE A 58 2.42 -8.02 -5.90
N THR A 59 2.10 -9.24 -6.30
CA THR A 59 2.74 -9.95 -7.41
C THR A 59 1.69 -10.53 -8.34
N GLU A 60 1.79 -10.22 -9.60
CA GLU A 60 0.91 -10.72 -10.64
C GLU A 60 1.70 -11.48 -11.70
N ASN A 61 1.12 -12.53 -12.28
CA ASN A 61 1.71 -13.18 -13.43
C ASN A 61 1.49 -12.32 -14.68
N LEU A 62 2.22 -11.25 -14.72
CA LEU A 62 2.21 -10.19 -15.73
C LEU A 62 3.65 -9.94 -16.16
N SER A 63 3.91 -10.06 -17.47
CA SER A 63 5.18 -9.70 -18.08
C SER A 63 6.40 -10.25 -17.31
N GLY A 64 7.35 -9.41 -16.95
CA GLY A 64 8.58 -9.77 -16.23
C GLY A 64 8.47 -9.87 -14.69
N VAL A 65 7.26 -9.89 -14.11
CA VAL A 65 7.13 -9.96 -12.64
C VAL A 65 7.45 -11.36 -12.12
N VAL A 66 6.72 -12.37 -12.59
CA VAL A 66 6.95 -13.75 -12.16
C VAL A 66 8.15 -14.33 -12.88
N TYR A 67 8.08 -14.46 -14.19
CA TYR A 67 9.16 -15.03 -14.99
C TYR A 67 10.22 -13.98 -15.28
N ASP A 68 11.49 -14.33 -15.06
CA ASP A 68 12.67 -13.45 -15.00
C ASP A 68 12.78 -12.59 -13.73
N GLY A 69 11.70 -12.02 -13.22
CA GLY A 69 11.69 -11.25 -11.97
C GLY A 69 11.90 -12.14 -10.73
N MET A 70 10.87 -12.89 -10.37
CA MET A 70 10.86 -13.75 -9.18
C MET A 70 11.42 -15.14 -9.45
N TRP A 71 11.03 -15.74 -10.56
CA TRP A 71 11.32 -17.11 -10.95
C TRP A 71 12.29 -17.16 -12.14
N VAL A 72 13.47 -17.67 -11.89
CA VAL A 72 14.51 -17.84 -12.92
C VAL A 72 14.68 -19.30 -13.36
N GLY A 73 13.97 -20.23 -12.69
CA GLY A 73 14.06 -21.65 -12.92
C GLY A 73 15.15 -22.35 -12.10
N GLU A 74 14.88 -23.59 -11.69
CA GLU A 74 15.78 -24.36 -10.80
C GLU A 74 17.16 -24.63 -11.42
N ASN A 75 17.20 -24.82 -12.74
CA ASN A 75 18.42 -25.12 -13.50
C ASN A 75 19.11 -23.85 -14.07
N SER A 76 18.64 -22.66 -13.70
CA SER A 76 19.24 -21.41 -14.16
C SER A 76 20.66 -21.22 -13.62
N LYS A 77 21.52 -20.57 -14.42
CA LYS A 77 22.83 -20.10 -13.97
C LYS A 77 22.73 -18.86 -13.06
N ILE A 78 21.61 -18.16 -13.10
CA ILE A 78 21.33 -17.05 -12.19
C ILE A 78 21.21 -17.60 -10.76
N PRO A 79 21.88 -17.01 -9.77
CA PRO A 79 21.80 -17.47 -8.39
C PRO A 79 20.34 -17.55 -7.91
N ASN A 80 19.93 -18.76 -7.50
CA ASN A 80 18.55 -19.02 -7.11
C ASN A 80 18.45 -19.98 -5.92
N ILE A 81 17.29 -20.00 -5.28
CA ILE A 81 16.91 -20.95 -4.23
C ILE A 81 15.68 -21.70 -4.74
N HIS A 82 15.88 -22.92 -5.23
CA HIS A 82 14.81 -23.72 -5.86
C HIS A 82 14.06 -22.94 -6.97
N GLY A 83 14.81 -22.30 -7.87
CA GLY A 83 14.28 -21.53 -8.98
C GLY A 83 13.89 -20.08 -8.66
N ILE A 84 13.80 -19.70 -7.39
CA ILE A 84 13.48 -18.35 -6.95
C ILE A 84 14.76 -17.50 -6.93
N ARG A 85 14.74 -16.31 -7.53
CA ARG A 85 15.89 -15.38 -7.60
C ARG A 85 16.44 -15.08 -6.20
N LYS A 86 17.72 -15.43 -5.98
CA LYS A 86 18.36 -15.30 -4.65
C LYS A 86 18.51 -13.84 -4.21
N GLU A 87 18.90 -12.95 -5.12
CA GLU A 87 19.05 -11.52 -4.80
C GLU A 87 17.72 -10.90 -4.32
N LEU A 88 16.60 -11.27 -4.93
CA LEU A 88 15.27 -10.84 -4.48
C LEU A 88 15.00 -11.33 -3.04
N VAL A 89 15.26 -12.59 -2.76
CA VAL A 89 15.08 -13.13 -1.41
C VAL A 89 15.95 -12.41 -0.39
N ASP A 90 17.22 -12.14 -0.72
CA ASP A 90 18.16 -11.47 0.17
C ASP A 90 17.72 -10.02 0.47
N GLU A 91 17.24 -9.28 -0.52
CA GLU A 91 16.75 -7.91 -0.34
C GLU A 91 15.41 -7.87 0.43
N MET A 92 14.48 -8.78 0.10
CA MET A 92 13.20 -8.86 0.80
C MET A 92 13.36 -9.16 2.29
N ARG A 93 14.33 -10.01 2.68
CA ARG A 93 14.62 -10.27 4.09
C ARG A 93 15.05 -9.04 4.87
N LYS A 94 15.66 -8.05 4.22
CA LYS A 94 16.07 -6.80 4.88
C LYS A 94 14.87 -5.92 5.24
N ILE A 95 13.87 -5.87 4.36
CA ILE A 95 12.67 -5.03 4.56
C ILE A 95 11.58 -5.75 5.38
N LYS A 96 11.70 -7.07 5.57
CA LYS A 96 10.79 -7.91 6.39
C LYS A 96 9.31 -7.72 6.02
N PRO A 97 8.90 -7.98 4.77
CA PRO A 97 7.50 -7.83 4.39
C PRO A 97 6.65 -8.84 5.15
N SER A 98 5.49 -8.42 5.64
CA SER A 98 4.63 -9.32 6.40
C SER A 98 3.69 -10.13 5.51
N VAL A 99 3.32 -9.62 4.33
CA VAL A 99 2.37 -10.27 3.42
C VAL A 99 2.74 -10.03 1.96
N VAL A 100 2.49 -11.02 1.11
CA VAL A 100 2.58 -10.90 -0.36
C VAL A 100 1.33 -11.48 -0.99
N ARG A 101 0.71 -10.74 -1.91
CA ARG A 101 -0.50 -11.10 -2.66
C ARG A 101 -0.13 -11.73 -4.02
N PHE A 102 -0.82 -12.84 -4.38
CA PHE A 102 -0.65 -13.64 -5.60
C PHE A 102 -1.97 -14.34 -5.98
N PRO A 103 -2.26 -14.77 -7.20
CA PRO A 103 -1.41 -14.77 -8.40
C PRO A 103 -1.49 -13.48 -9.21
N GLY A 104 -2.30 -12.51 -8.80
CA GLY A 104 -2.45 -11.27 -9.52
C GLY A 104 -3.64 -10.44 -9.10
N GLY A 105 -3.84 -9.40 -9.89
CA GLY A 105 -5.02 -8.61 -10.06
C GLY A 105 -5.93 -9.27 -11.10
N CYS A 106 -6.02 -8.69 -12.31
CA CYS A 106 -6.85 -9.25 -13.40
C CYS A 106 -6.44 -10.66 -13.82
N PHE A 107 -5.17 -11.01 -13.72
CA PHE A 107 -4.72 -12.38 -13.96
C PHE A 107 -5.37 -13.39 -13.02
N ALA A 108 -5.61 -13.05 -11.75
CA ALA A 108 -6.20 -13.97 -10.78
C ALA A 108 -7.54 -14.54 -11.25
N ASP A 109 -8.38 -13.71 -11.88
CA ASP A 109 -9.70 -14.10 -12.38
C ASP A 109 -9.68 -14.89 -13.70
N SER A 110 -8.47 -15.20 -14.22
CA SER A 110 -8.23 -16.13 -15.34
C SER A 110 -7.48 -17.39 -14.90
N TYR A 111 -6.94 -17.41 -13.69
CA TYR A 111 -6.03 -18.46 -13.22
C TYR A 111 -6.78 -19.66 -12.64
N ASP A 112 -6.47 -20.87 -13.13
CA ASP A 112 -6.82 -22.10 -12.46
C ASP A 112 -5.62 -22.57 -11.60
N TRP A 113 -5.76 -22.53 -10.30
CA TRP A 113 -4.71 -22.90 -9.36
C TRP A 113 -4.18 -24.33 -9.52
N ARG A 114 -5.00 -25.23 -10.10
CA ARG A 114 -4.63 -26.62 -10.38
C ARG A 114 -3.58 -26.73 -11.47
N ASP A 115 -3.55 -25.81 -12.39
CA ASP A 115 -2.55 -25.78 -13.45
C ASP A 115 -1.13 -25.54 -12.90
N GLY A 116 -1.03 -24.84 -11.76
CA GLY A 116 0.23 -24.51 -11.10
C GLY A 116 0.70 -25.52 -10.03
N ILE A 117 0.12 -26.73 -9.96
CA ILE A 117 0.51 -27.76 -8.99
C ILE A 117 0.93 -29.06 -9.66
N GLY A 118 1.50 -30.00 -8.90
CA GLY A 118 2.04 -31.26 -9.43
C GLY A 118 3.39 -31.10 -10.13
N PRO A 119 3.89 -32.16 -10.82
CA PRO A 119 5.19 -32.15 -11.48
C PRO A 119 5.28 -31.05 -12.54
N ALA A 120 6.30 -30.21 -12.49
CA ALA A 120 6.44 -29.03 -13.33
C ALA A 120 6.46 -29.36 -14.83
N ASP A 121 7.03 -30.49 -15.23
CA ASP A 121 7.10 -30.97 -16.61
C ASP A 121 5.74 -31.44 -17.18
N LYS A 122 4.74 -31.60 -16.31
CA LYS A 122 3.38 -32.04 -16.68
C LYS A 122 2.34 -30.93 -16.57
N ARG A 123 2.74 -29.76 -16.10
CA ARG A 123 1.82 -28.62 -15.97
C ARG A 123 1.42 -28.11 -17.36
N PRO A 124 0.15 -27.76 -17.58
CA PRO A 124 -0.30 -27.26 -18.87
C PRO A 124 0.26 -25.86 -19.14
N ARG A 125 0.44 -25.55 -20.41
CA ARG A 125 0.70 -24.19 -20.84
C ARG A 125 -0.64 -23.52 -21.16
N ARG A 126 -0.86 -22.30 -20.65
CA ARG A 126 -2.08 -21.52 -20.87
C ARG A 126 -1.75 -20.19 -21.53
N THR A 127 -2.70 -19.63 -22.27
CA THR A 127 -2.64 -18.23 -22.68
C THR A 127 -2.71 -17.36 -21.42
N ASN A 128 -1.77 -16.44 -21.29
CA ASN A 128 -1.81 -15.47 -20.19
C ASN A 128 -2.93 -14.45 -20.46
N PHE A 129 -3.59 -13.96 -19.41
CA PHE A 129 -4.59 -12.89 -19.51
C PHE A 129 -4.06 -11.65 -20.24
N TRP A 130 -2.78 -11.34 -20.07
CA TRP A 130 -2.13 -10.16 -20.61
C TRP A 130 -1.54 -10.35 -22.00
N GLU A 131 -1.75 -11.50 -22.67
CA GLU A 131 -1.11 -11.87 -23.94
C GLU A 131 -1.30 -10.81 -25.03
N ASP A 132 -2.51 -10.26 -25.17
CA ASP A 132 -2.83 -9.25 -26.18
C ASP A 132 -2.13 -7.89 -25.93
N GLU A 133 -1.74 -7.63 -24.69
CA GLU A 133 -1.08 -6.39 -24.27
C GLU A 133 0.45 -6.51 -24.33
N GLU A 134 1.00 -7.73 -24.41
CA GLU A 134 2.43 -7.95 -24.42
C GLU A 134 3.08 -7.54 -25.75
N SER A 135 4.29 -6.99 -25.64
CA SER A 135 5.10 -6.67 -26.83
C SER A 135 5.24 -7.87 -27.76
N PRO A 136 5.19 -7.70 -29.10
CA PRO A 136 5.48 -8.78 -30.05
C PRO A 136 6.83 -9.49 -29.81
N SER A 137 7.81 -8.78 -29.25
CA SER A 137 9.14 -9.32 -28.92
C SER A 137 9.25 -9.88 -27.50
N ALA A 138 8.17 -9.86 -26.71
CA ALA A 138 8.18 -10.41 -25.35
C ALA A 138 8.48 -11.92 -25.38
N PRO A 139 9.16 -12.45 -24.34
CA PRO A 139 9.37 -13.89 -24.19
C PRO A 139 8.06 -14.67 -24.20
N ALA A 140 8.09 -15.90 -24.72
CA ALA A 140 6.89 -16.74 -24.79
C ALA A 140 6.26 -17.01 -23.41
N SER A 141 7.04 -16.97 -22.33
CA SER A 141 6.54 -17.11 -20.95
C SER A 141 5.67 -15.95 -20.47
N HIS A 142 5.74 -14.80 -21.13
CA HIS A 142 4.84 -13.67 -20.82
C HIS A 142 3.47 -13.88 -21.49
N LYS A 143 3.45 -14.42 -22.69
CA LYS A 143 2.21 -14.64 -23.47
C LYS A 143 1.50 -15.94 -23.12
N TYR A 144 2.28 -16.97 -22.81
CA TYR A 144 1.79 -18.33 -22.59
C TYR A 144 2.39 -18.86 -21.29
N ASP A 145 1.67 -18.67 -20.19
CA ASP A 145 2.11 -19.13 -18.87
C ASP A 145 2.45 -20.63 -18.90
N PRO A 146 3.72 -21.00 -18.66
CA PRO A 146 4.12 -22.40 -18.57
C PRO A 146 3.75 -23.03 -17.23
N ASN A 147 3.12 -22.30 -16.32
CA ASN A 147 2.73 -22.72 -14.97
C ASN A 147 3.89 -23.29 -14.13
N GLN A 148 5.13 -22.83 -14.37
CA GLN A 148 6.31 -23.27 -13.61
C GLN A 148 6.36 -22.66 -12.21
N PHE A 149 5.65 -21.57 -12.00
CA PHE A 149 5.51 -20.90 -10.72
C PHE A 149 4.02 -20.85 -10.33
N GLY A 150 3.65 -21.67 -9.36
CA GLY A 150 2.27 -21.77 -8.85
C GLY A 150 2.22 -21.66 -7.34
N THR A 151 1.19 -22.24 -6.73
CA THR A 151 0.94 -22.15 -5.27
C THR A 151 2.14 -22.60 -4.44
N ASN A 152 2.77 -23.73 -4.81
CA ASN A 152 3.88 -24.30 -4.03
C ASN A 152 5.12 -23.41 -4.06
N GLU A 153 5.49 -22.93 -5.23
CA GLU A 153 6.63 -22.05 -5.45
C GLU A 153 6.40 -20.68 -4.75
N PHE A 154 5.18 -20.15 -4.85
CA PHE A 154 4.81 -18.91 -4.19
C PHE A 154 4.87 -19.02 -2.65
N VAL A 155 4.30 -20.07 -2.07
CA VAL A 155 4.37 -20.28 -0.61
C VAL A 155 5.81 -20.50 -0.16
N ARG A 156 6.63 -21.21 -0.97
CA ARG A 156 8.07 -21.31 -0.73
C ARG A 156 8.75 -19.95 -0.70
N PHE A 157 8.43 -19.06 -1.67
CA PHE A 157 8.93 -17.70 -1.69
C PHE A 157 8.56 -16.95 -0.40
N CYS A 158 7.29 -16.97 -0.01
CA CYS A 158 6.84 -16.34 1.23
C CYS A 158 7.61 -16.86 2.46
N LYS A 159 7.77 -18.17 2.58
CA LYS A 159 8.56 -18.78 3.68
C LYS A 159 10.03 -18.34 3.66
N LEU A 160 10.66 -18.22 2.49
CA LEU A 160 12.04 -17.77 2.36
C LEU A 160 12.25 -16.33 2.85
N ILE A 161 11.28 -15.47 2.68
CA ILE A 161 11.34 -14.05 3.07
C ILE A 161 10.66 -13.76 4.42
N GLY A 162 9.99 -14.75 5.02
CA GLY A 162 9.31 -14.63 6.32
C GLY A 162 7.97 -13.89 6.24
N SER A 163 7.24 -13.96 5.10
CA SER A 163 5.94 -13.32 4.92
C SER A 163 4.79 -14.31 4.86
N GLU A 164 3.58 -13.83 5.14
CA GLU A 164 2.33 -14.57 4.95
C GLU A 164 1.91 -14.55 3.48
N PRO A 165 1.45 -15.69 2.92
CA PRO A 165 0.84 -15.71 1.62
C PRO A 165 -0.60 -15.16 1.66
N TYR A 166 -0.93 -14.30 0.71
CA TYR A 166 -2.29 -13.86 0.43
C TYR A 166 -2.67 -14.33 -0.98
N LEU A 167 -3.65 -15.24 -1.07
CA LEU A 167 -4.08 -15.85 -2.32
C LEU A 167 -5.41 -15.27 -2.79
N ALA A 168 -5.45 -14.74 -4.02
CA ALA A 168 -6.64 -14.17 -4.65
C ALA A 168 -7.35 -15.21 -5.53
N GLY A 169 -8.62 -15.51 -5.23
CA GLY A 169 -9.42 -16.51 -5.92
C GLY A 169 -10.06 -15.98 -7.20
N ASN A 170 -10.23 -16.87 -8.18
CA ASN A 170 -10.82 -16.59 -9.48
C ASN A 170 -12.36 -16.66 -9.42
N VAL A 171 -13.03 -15.52 -9.17
CA VAL A 171 -14.50 -15.45 -9.08
C VAL A 171 -15.15 -15.42 -10.47
N ARG A 172 -14.45 -14.90 -11.47
CA ARG A 172 -15.00 -14.74 -12.83
C ARG A 172 -15.22 -16.06 -13.54
N SER A 173 -14.24 -16.98 -13.49
CA SER A 173 -14.26 -18.16 -14.36
C SER A 173 -14.22 -19.50 -13.63
N LEU A 174 -13.98 -19.53 -12.31
CA LEU A 174 -14.05 -20.74 -11.51
C LEU A 174 -15.28 -20.76 -10.59
N SER A 175 -15.56 -21.92 -10.00
CA SER A 175 -16.65 -22.08 -9.04
C SER A 175 -16.20 -21.88 -7.61
N ALA A 176 -17.13 -21.54 -6.72
CA ALA A 176 -16.89 -21.51 -5.27
C ALA A 176 -16.34 -22.85 -4.73
N GLN A 177 -16.66 -23.98 -5.39
CA GLN A 177 -16.10 -25.29 -5.04
C GLN A 177 -14.60 -25.37 -5.31
N GLU A 178 -14.09 -24.75 -6.39
CA GLU A 178 -12.65 -24.73 -6.68
C GLU A 178 -11.89 -23.86 -5.72
N PHE A 179 -12.48 -22.76 -5.25
CA PHE A 179 -11.93 -21.94 -4.18
C PHE A 179 -11.82 -22.72 -2.85
N TYR A 180 -12.90 -23.39 -2.45
CA TYR A 180 -12.89 -24.30 -1.31
C TYR A 180 -11.78 -25.36 -1.42
N ARG A 181 -11.62 -25.99 -2.58
CA ARG A 181 -10.60 -27.01 -2.83
C ARG A 181 -9.18 -26.43 -2.78
N TRP A 182 -9.02 -25.18 -3.19
CA TRP A 182 -7.71 -24.52 -3.06
C TRP A 182 -7.36 -24.28 -1.59
N ILE A 183 -8.31 -23.85 -0.78
CA ILE A 183 -8.14 -23.72 0.69
C ILE A 183 -7.82 -25.11 1.30
N GLU A 184 -8.56 -26.16 0.90
CA GLU A 184 -8.29 -27.54 1.32
C GLU A 184 -6.87 -28.00 0.95
N TYR A 185 -6.45 -27.77 -0.29
CA TYR A 185 -5.08 -28.07 -0.74
C TYR A 185 -4.04 -27.39 0.14
N CYS A 186 -4.22 -26.13 0.46
CA CYS A 186 -3.26 -25.35 1.23
C CYS A 186 -3.24 -25.74 2.73
N ASN A 187 -4.40 -25.98 3.33
CA ASN A 187 -4.53 -25.96 4.79
C ASN A 187 -4.85 -27.33 5.44
N SER A 188 -5.23 -28.35 4.65
CA SER A 188 -5.51 -29.67 5.23
C SER A 188 -4.21 -30.43 5.60
N PRO A 189 -4.20 -31.17 6.72
CA PRO A 189 -3.07 -32.03 7.08
C PRO A 189 -2.86 -33.16 6.06
N ALA A 190 -1.61 -33.55 5.81
CA ALA A 190 -1.31 -34.74 5.01
C ALA A 190 -1.97 -36.00 5.61
N GLY A 191 -2.42 -36.90 4.74
CA GLY A 191 -3.17 -38.10 5.14
C GLY A 191 -4.65 -37.85 5.46
N SER A 192 -5.15 -36.63 5.34
CA SER A 192 -6.55 -36.30 5.59
C SER A 192 -7.42 -36.21 4.33
N THR A 193 -6.89 -35.66 3.27
CA THR A 193 -7.60 -35.50 1.98
C THR A 193 -6.68 -35.77 0.80
N THR A 194 -7.26 -36.16 -0.35
CA THR A 194 -6.51 -36.40 -1.57
C THR A 194 -5.71 -35.16 -2.01
N LEU A 195 -6.24 -33.95 -1.80
CA LEU A 195 -5.56 -32.71 -2.14
C LEU A 195 -4.36 -32.44 -1.21
N ALA A 196 -4.50 -32.72 0.10
CA ALA A 196 -3.38 -32.65 1.04
C ALA A 196 -2.28 -33.68 0.71
N ASP A 197 -2.66 -34.88 0.28
CA ASP A 197 -1.72 -35.90 -0.15
C ASP A 197 -1.02 -35.52 -1.47
N THR A 198 -1.73 -34.87 -2.39
CA THR A 198 -1.13 -34.31 -3.61
C THR A 198 -0.08 -33.25 -3.27
N ARG A 199 -0.36 -32.36 -2.31
CA ARG A 199 0.62 -31.38 -1.80
C ARG A 199 1.83 -32.06 -1.16
N ALA A 200 1.59 -33.09 -0.31
CA ALA A 200 2.65 -33.83 0.35
C ALA A 200 3.55 -34.57 -0.66
N ALA A 201 2.97 -35.19 -1.68
CA ALA A 201 3.70 -35.85 -2.76
C ALA A 201 4.56 -34.88 -3.60
N ALA A 202 4.18 -33.59 -3.65
CA ALA A 202 4.96 -32.52 -4.25
C ALA A 202 6.09 -31.99 -3.35
N GLY A 203 6.36 -32.63 -2.21
CA GLY A 203 7.42 -32.24 -1.27
C GLY A 203 7.00 -31.26 -0.17
N PHE A 204 5.70 -31.05 0.02
CA PHE A 204 5.15 -30.15 1.04
C PHE A 204 4.18 -30.91 1.98
N PRO A 205 4.69 -31.76 2.88
CA PRO A 205 3.84 -32.55 3.77
C PRO A 205 3.06 -31.69 4.77
N GLU A 206 3.66 -30.59 5.25
CA GLU A 206 3.02 -29.71 6.21
C GLU A 206 2.01 -28.78 5.54
N PRO A 207 0.87 -28.46 6.19
CA PRO A 207 -0.05 -27.44 5.72
C PRO A 207 0.65 -26.10 5.51
N PHE A 208 0.20 -25.36 4.50
CA PHE A 208 0.72 -24.02 4.25
C PHE A 208 0.19 -22.98 5.25
N ASN A 209 -0.97 -23.27 5.86
CA ASN A 209 -1.65 -22.42 6.82
C ASN A 209 -1.96 -21.03 6.25
N VAL A 210 -2.42 -20.97 5.02
CA VAL A 210 -2.79 -19.72 4.37
C VAL A 210 -3.97 -19.09 5.09
N HIS A 211 -3.76 -17.89 5.61
CA HIS A 211 -4.73 -17.12 6.36
C HIS A 211 -5.56 -16.18 5.47
N TYR A 212 -4.91 -15.43 4.57
CA TYR A 212 -5.53 -14.39 3.75
C TYR A 212 -6.00 -14.91 2.40
N TRP A 213 -7.28 -14.66 2.09
CA TRP A 213 -7.96 -15.15 0.88
C TRP A 213 -8.78 -14.03 0.23
N GLY A 214 -8.35 -13.58 -0.95
CA GLY A 214 -9.14 -12.66 -1.76
C GLY A 214 -10.28 -13.39 -2.48
N VAL A 215 -11.46 -12.81 -2.44
CA VAL A 215 -12.63 -13.30 -3.17
C VAL A 215 -12.80 -12.45 -4.42
N GLY A 216 -12.05 -12.81 -5.48
CA GLY A 216 -11.98 -12.06 -6.72
C GLY A 216 -11.03 -10.85 -6.66
N ASN A 217 -10.94 -10.17 -7.79
CA ASN A 217 -10.19 -8.94 -8.00
C ASN A 217 -10.98 -8.00 -8.92
N GLU A 218 -11.04 -6.69 -8.60
CA GLU A 218 -11.70 -5.68 -9.44
C GLU A 218 -13.00 -6.18 -10.09
N SER A 219 -13.88 -6.73 -9.25
CA SER A 219 -15.08 -7.44 -9.72
C SER A 219 -16.06 -6.53 -10.49
N TRP A 220 -15.91 -5.21 -10.37
CA TRP A 220 -16.58 -4.19 -11.19
C TRP A 220 -16.05 -4.11 -12.63
N GLY A 221 -14.88 -4.69 -12.91
CA GLY A 221 -14.16 -4.66 -14.19
C GLY A 221 -13.71 -6.05 -14.63
N CYS A 222 -12.39 -6.25 -14.75
CA CYS A 222 -11.79 -7.49 -15.26
C CYS A 222 -12.17 -8.74 -14.46
N GLY A 223 -12.51 -8.60 -13.18
CA GLY A 223 -12.91 -9.68 -12.29
C GLY A 223 -14.37 -10.11 -12.42
N GLY A 224 -15.08 -9.76 -13.51
CA GLY A 224 -16.40 -10.29 -13.80
C GLY A 224 -17.45 -9.28 -14.23
N ASN A 225 -17.14 -7.98 -14.20
CA ASN A 225 -18.03 -6.88 -14.56
C ASN A 225 -19.40 -6.92 -13.83
N PHE A 226 -19.33 -7.22 -12.52
CA PHE A 226 -20.48 -7.30 -11.64
C PHE A 226 -20.99 -5.91 -11.20
N THR A 227 -22.26 -5.84 -10.89
CA THR A 227 -22.77 -4.81 -9.96
C THR A 227 -22.39 -5.15 -8.52
N PRO A 228 -22.39 -4.19 -7.57
CA PRO A 228 -22.06 -4.48 -6.18
C PRO A 228 -23.00 -5.51 -5.55
N GLN A 229 -24.27 -5.56 -5.96
CA GLN A 229 -25.26 -6.53 -5.48
C GLN A 229 -24.99 -7.94 -5.99
N GLU A 230 -24.66 -8.10 -7.28
CA GLU A 230 -24.28 -9.39 -7.86
C GLU A 230 -23.02 -9.91 -7.19
N TYR A 231 -22.00 -9.06 -7.04
CA TYR A 231 -20.77 -9.45 -6.36
C TYR A 231 -21.00 -9.84 -4.89
N ALA A 232 -21.87 -9.15 -4.17
CA ALA A 232 -22.21 -9.50 -2.79
C ALA A 232 -22.87 -10.90 -2.68
N VAL A 233 -23.67 -11.29 -3.69
CA VAL A 233 -24.24 -12.64 -3.78
C VAL A 233 -23.13 -13.68 -3.99
N GLU A 234 -22.22 -13.42 -4.91
CA GLU A 234 -21.06 -14.30 -5.16
C GLU A 234 -20.17 -14.39 -3.92
N PHE A 235 -19.81 -13.26 -3.29
CA PHE A 235 -19.00 -13.25 -2.08
C PHE A 235 -19.60 -14.16 -1.00
N ARG A 236 -20.92 -14.04 -0.71
CA ARG A 236 -21.61 -14.94 0.24
C ARG A 236 -21.50 -16.40 -0.18
N ARG A 237 -21.70 -16.71 -1.46
CA ARG A 237 -21.62 -18.09 -1.98
C ARG A 237 -20.22 -18.69 -1.80
N TRP A 238 -19.18 -17.87 -1.94
CA TRP A 238 -17.78 -18.29 -1.84
C TRP A 238 -17.31 -18.43 -0.40
N THR A 239 -17.89 -17.69 0.55
CA THR A 239 -17.43 -17.65 1.94
C THR A 239 -18.33 -18.42 2.93
N THR A 240 -19.53 -18.82 2.50
CA THR A 240 -20.50 -19.51 3.38
C THR A 240 -20.05 -20.93 3.65
N TRP A 241 -19.91 -21.28 4.95
CA TRP A 241 -19.62 -22.63 5.42
C TRP A 241 -18.32 -23.24 4.90
N VAL A 242 -17.35 -22.43 4.55
CA VAL A 242 -16.00 -22.91 4.24
C VAL A 242 -15.39 -23.49 5.52
N PRO A 243 -14.92 -24.74 5.53
CA PRO A 243 -14.24 -25.32 6.69
C PRO A 243 -12.96 -24.54 7.01
N ARG A 244 -12.67 -24.40 8.31
CA ARG A 244 -11.51 -23.62 8.75
C ARG A 244 -10.18 -24.34 8.61
N PHE A 245 -10.18 -25.67 8.43
CA PHE A 245 -8.97 -26.49 8.31
C PHE A 245 -7.93 -26.22 9.42
N HIS A 246 -8.42 -26.01 10.66
CA HIS A 246 -7.62 -25.64 11.83
C HIS A 246 -6.91 -24.26 11.72
N GLN A 247 -7.30 -23.45 10.73
CA GLN A 247 -6.76 -22.11 10.49
C GLN A 247 -7.89 -21.08 10.54
N GLU A 248 -7.63 -19.91 11.07
CA GLU A 248 -8.53 -18.77 10.87
C GLU A 248 -8.43 -18.28 9.44
N LEU A 249 -9.57 -18.12 8.76
CA LEU A 249 -9.64 -17.67 7.37
C LEU A 249 -10.09 -16.20 7.32
N ALA A 250 -9.28 -15.34 6.76
CA ALA A 250 -9.55 -13.93 6.54
C ALA A 250 -9.96 -13.69 5.09
N PHE A 251 -11.27 -13.59 4.83
CA PHE A 251 -11.79 -13.32 3.49
C PHE A 251 -11.81 -11.83 3.21
N ILE A 252 -11.17 -11.43 2.11
CA ILE A 252 -11.07 -10.06 1.62
C ILE A 252 -12.00 -9.91 0.43
N ALA A 253 -12.96 -9.01 0.54
CA ALA A 253 -13.89 -8.72 -0.53
C ALA A 253 -13.24 -7.78 -1.57
N SER A 254 -13.48 -8.04 -2.87
CA SER A 254 -13.18 -7.09 -3.93
C SER A 254 -14.00 -5.81 -3.70
N GLY A 255 -13.33 -4.68 -3.63
CA GLY A 255 -13.94 -3.41 -3.27
C GLY A 255 -14.24 -2.52 -4.49
N PRO A 256 -14.44 -1.22 -4.27
CA PRO A 256 -14.84 -0.26 -5.29
C PRO A 256 -13.73 0.06 -6.29
N ASN A 257 -14.14 0.60 -7.44
CA ASN A 257 -13.25 1.32 -8.33
C ASN A 257 -13.01 2.73 -7.76
N VAL A 258 -11.83 2.96 -7.20
CA VAL A 258 -11.40 4.25 -6.62
C VAL A 258 -12.48 4.85 -5.72
N ASP A 259 -13.15 5.93 -6.14
CA ASP A 259 -14.18 6.69 -5.43
C ASP A 259 -15.62 6.28 -5.80
N ASP A 260 -15.83 5.03 -6.22
CA ASP A 260 -17.19 4.51 -6.38
C ASP A 260 -17.84 4.22 -5.01
N TRP A 261 -18.33 5.29 -4.38
CA TRP A 261 -19.05 5.23 -3.10
C TRP A 261 -20.29 4.35 -3.15
N ASN A 262 -20.93 4.25 -4.33
CA ASN A 262 -22.12 3.43 -4.52
C ASN A 262 -21.80 1.94 -4.52
N TRP A 263 -20.61 1.54 -4.98
CA TRP A 263 -20.15 0.17 -4.86
C TRP A 263 -20.08 -0.27 -3.39
N THR A 264 -19.36 0.49 -2.57
CA THR A 264 -19.20 0.19 -1.15
C THR A 264 -20.54 0.08 -0.43
N ARG A 265 -21.43 1.05 -0.67
CA ARG A 265 -22.77 1.07 -0.09
C ARG A 265 -23.61 -0.12 -0.55
N GLY A 266 -23.70 -0.33 -1.87
CA GLY A 266 -24.52 -1.38 -2.46
C GLY A 266 -24.09 -2.79 -2.08
N PHE A 267 -22.76 -3.02 -1.95
CA PHE A 267 -22.21 -4.28 -1.46
C PHE A 267 -22.66 -4.56 -0.02
N LEU A 268 -22.48 -3.61 0.89
CA LEU A 268 -22.83 -3.79 2.30
C LEU A 268 -24.34 -3.89 2.53
N GLU A 269 -25.16 -3.11 1.83
CA GLU A 269 -26.61 -3.23 1.84
C GLU A 269 -27.07 -4.64 1.44
N GLU A 270 -26.49 -5.19 0.37
CA GLU A 270 -26.85 -6.52 -0.11
C GLU A 270 -26.38 -7.63 0.86
N ILE A 271 -25.20 -7.49 1.44
CA ILE A 271 -24.70 -8.42 2.49
C ILE A 271 -25.68 -8.44 3.67
N LEU A 272 -26.14 -7.29 4.13
CA LEU A 272 -27.00 -7.16 5.31
C LEU A 272 -28.42 -7.68 5.12
N LYS A 273 -28.89 -7.87 3.87
CA LYS A 273 -30.20 -8.52 3.61
C LYS A 273 -30.32 -9.92 4.23
N LYS A 274 -29.20 -10.59 4.50
CA LYS A 274 -29.14 -11.88 5.19
C LYS A 274 -28.80 -11.77 6.69
N GLY A 275 -28.82 -10.55 7.23
CA GLY A 275 -28.58 -10.26 8.63
C GLY A 275 -27.14 -9.85 8.97
N ARG A 276 -26.96 -9.13 10.08
CA ARG A 276 -25.66 -8.58 10.53
C ARG A 276 -24.58 -9.64 10.75
N GLY A 277 -24.93 -10.88 11.04
CA GLY A 277 -23.96 -11.96 11.21
C GLY A 277 -23.10 -12.22 9.97
N GLN A 278 -23.53 -11.77 8.78
CA GLN A 278 -22.77 -11.89 7.54
C GLN A 278 -21.53 -10.98 7.50
N LEU A 279 -21.52 -9.88 8.25
CA LEU A 279 -20.33 -8.99 8.32
C LEU A 279 -19.11 -9.72 8.89
N ARG A 280 -19.32 -10.72 9.76
CA ARG A 280 -18.23 -11.52 10.35
C ARG A 280 -17.48 -12.39 9.35
N SER A 281 -18.03 -12.60 8.16
CA SER A 281 -17.31 -13.31 7.08
C SER A 281 -16.39 -12.40 6.27
N ILE A 282 -16.41 -11.10 6.52
CA ILE A 282 -15.60 -10.11 5.80
C ILE A 282 -14.48 -9.65 6.74
N TYR A 283 -13.24 -10.03 6.46
CA TYR A 283 -12.07 -9.50 7.15
C TYR A 283 -11.80 -8.06 6.69
N GLY A 284 -11.86 -7.82 5.40
CA GLY A 284 -11.62 -6.51 4.83
C GLY A 284 -12.25 -6.32 3.46
N MET A 285 -12.30 -5.07 3.05
CA MET A 285 -12.74 -4.64 1.73
C MET A 285 -11.55 -4.04 1.00
N ALA A 286 -11.25 -4.54 -0.19
CA ALA A 286 -10.17 -4.04 -1.02
C ALA A 286 -10.43 -2.60 -1.48
N LEU A 287 -9.37 -1.84 -1.67
CA LEU A 287 -9.36 -0.50 -2.26
C LEU A 287 -8.14 -0.41 -3.17
N HIS A 288 -8.34 -0.03 -4.42
CA HIS A 288 -7.27 0.20 -5.38
C HIS A 288 -7.17 1.68 -5.73
N HIS A 289 -5.96 2.20 -5.78
CA HIS A 289 -5.71 3.55 -6.24
C HIS A 289 -4.36 3.69 -6.93
N TYR A 290 -4.41 3.93 -8.23
CA TYR A 290 -3.24 4.31 -9.02
C TYR A 290 -3.23 5.81 -9.30
N ALA A 291 -2.11 6.47 -9.01
CA ALA A 291 -1.89 7.86 -9.36
C ALA A 291 -1.45 7.95 -10.83
N TRP A 292 -2.39 8.21 -11.72
CA TRP A 292 -2.16 8.18 -13.17
C TRP A 292 -2.51 9.49 -13.88
N ASN A 293 -3.46 10.27 -13.35
CA ASN A 293 -3.95 11.45 -14.06
C ASN A 293 -3.10 12.67 -13.79
N LEU A 294 -2.05 12.86 -14.59
CA LEU A 294 -1.13 14.00 -14.50
C LEU A 294 -1.40 15.05 -15.57
N SER A 295 -2.57 15.02 -16.23
CA SER A 295 -2.91 15.91 -17.34
C SER A 295 -3.23 17.36 -16.94
N ARG A 296 -3.11 17.69 -15.65
CA ARG A 296 -3.42 19.03 -15.10
C ARG A 296 -4.88 19.45 -15.22
N GLY A 297 -5.71 18.60 -15.79
CA GLY A 297 -7.16 18.74 -15.90
C GLY A 297 -7.84 17.43 -15.57
N ALA A 298 -9.09 17.48 -15.07
CA ALA A 298 -9.85 16.28 -14.87
C ALA A 298 -10.10 15.60 -16.23
N THR A 299 -9.47 14.46 -16.47
CA THR A 299 -9.73 13.63 -17.65
C THR A 299 -10.15 12.24 -17.22
N GLN A 300 -11.06 11.62 -17.99
CA GLN A 300 -11.39 10.20 -17.89
C GLN A 300 -10.64 9.37 -18.94
N ASP A 301 -9.84 10.02 -19.78
CA ASP A 301 -9.05 9.37 -20.81
C ASP A 301 -7.78 8.78 -20.16
N TRP A 302 -7.81 7.48 -19.92
CA TRP A 302 -6.74 6.72 -19.28
C TRP A 302 -5.38 6.84 -19.99
N VAL A 303 -5.37 6.99 -21.30
CA VAL A 303 -4.11 7.14 -22.07
C VAL A 303 -3.57 8.56 -21.97
N LYS A 304 -4.45 9.56 -22.17
CA LYS A 304 -4.05 10.99 -22.19
C LYS A 304 -3.72 11.54 -20.80
N GLY A 305 -4.27 10.94 -19.74
CA GLY A 305 -4.01 11.37 -18.37
C GLY A 305 -2.61 11.02 -17.90
N LYS A 306 -2.03 9.94 -18.40
CA LYS A 306 -0.74 9.43 -17.91
C LYS A 306 0.43 10.32 -18.29
N GLY A 307 1.26 10.64 -17.29
CA GLY A 307 2.54 11.30 -17.46
C GLY A 307 3.65 10.36 -17.92
N ASP A 308 4.87 10.89 -17.94
CA ASP A 308 6.09 10.16 -18.27
C ASP A 308 6.85 9.78 -16.99
N ALA A 309 7.42 8.57 -16.94
CA ALA A 309 8.19 8.10 -15.79
C ALA A 309 9.48 8.88 -15.59
N LEU A 310 10.18 9.20 -16.68
CA LEU A 310 11.52 9.78 -16.66
C LEU A 310 11.57 11.24 -17.13
N LYS A 311 10.66 11.64 -18.01
CA LYS A 311 10.64 12.99 -18.61
C LYS A 311 9.45 13.78 -18.07
N PHE A 312 9.66 14.50 -16.99
CA PHE A 312 8.63 15.28 -16.31
C PHE A 312 9.20 16.62 -15.84
N ASP A 313 8.34 17.63 -15.72
CA ASP A 313 8.71 18.91 -15.14
C ASP A 313 8.33 19.00 -13.64
N VAL A 314 8.59 20.15 -13.02
CA VAL A 314 8.24 20.41 -11.63
C VAL A 314 6.74 20.38 -11.40
N VAL A 315 5.93 20.76 -12.40
CA VAL A 315 4.47 20.68 -12.27
C VAL A 315 4.01 19.23 -12.25
N ASP A 316 4.54 18.39 -13.14
CA ASP A 316 4.23 16.94 -13.15
C ASP A 316 4.66 16.25 -11.85
N TRP A 317 5.74 16.74 -11.22
CA TRP A 317 6.15 16.30 -9.88
C TRP A 317 5.02 16.51 -8.87
N TYR A 318 4.48 17.74 -8.78
CA TYR A 318 3.41 18.03 -7.83
C TYR A 318 2.07 17.42 -8.22
N GLU A 319 1.76 17.27 -9.51
CA GLU A 319 0.53 16.61 -9.95
C GLU A 319 0.50 15.13 -9.52
N LEU A 320 1.63 14.41 -9.61
CA LEU A 320 1.70 13.05 -9.08
C LEU A 320 1.42 13.00 -7.58
N LEU A 321 2.05 13.89 -6.81
CA LEU A 321 1.85 13.94 -5.36
C LEU A 321 0.41 14.30 -5.00
N ARG A 322 -0.26 15.18 -5.77
CA ARG A 322 -1.69 15.49 -5.62
C ARG A 322 -2.59 14.30 -5.89
N GLU A 323 -2.32 13.55 -6.96
CA GLU A 323 -3.04 12.32 -7.24
C GLU A 323 -2.83 11.28 -6.12
N GLY A 324 -1.61 11.16 -5.59
CA GLY A 324 -1.32 10.32 -4.43
C GLY A 324 -2.05 10.76 -3.16
N GLU A 325 -2.17 12.06 -2.92
CA GLU A 325 -2.87 12.62 -1.75
C GLU A 325 -4.38 12.27 -1.72
N ARG A 326 -4.99 11.93 -2.87
CA ARG A 326 -6.38 11.45 -2.93
C ARG A 326 -6.60 10.20 -2.06
N MET A 327 -5.57 9.39 -1.83
CA MET A 327 -5.64 8.20 -0.97
C MET A 327 -6.20 8.53 0.42
N GLU A 328 -5.84 9.67 1.02
CA GLU A 328 -6.37 10.12 2.31
C GLU A 328 -7.90 10.26 2.29
N GLY A 329 -8.43 10.87 1.22
CA GLY A 329 -9.87 11.04 1.00
C GLY A 329 -10.59 9.72 0.71
N LEU A 330 -9.94 8.80 -0.01
CA LEU A 330 -10.49 7.47 -0.30
C LEU A 330 -10.61 6.62 0.98
N ILE A 331 -9.55 6.58 1.80
CA ILE A 331 -9.56 5.88 3.10
C ILE A 331 -10.69 6.42 3.98
N THR A 332 -10.76 7.73 4.17
CA THR A 332 -11.74 8.33 5.08
C THR A 332 -13.15 8.24 4.56
N GLY A 333 -13.37 8.40 3.26
CA GLY A 333 -14.69 8.36 2.63
C GLY A 333 -15.29 6.95 2.62
N HIS A 334 -14.53 5.93 2.18
CA HIS A 334 -15.01 4.54 2.25
C HIS A 334 -15.22 4.08 3.69
N TRP A 335 -14.32 4.44 4.60
CA TRP A 335 -14.49 4.15 6.03
C TRP A 335 -15.76 4.76 6.60
N GLN A 336 -16.08 5.99 6.24
CA GLN A 336 -17.32 6.64 6.69
C GLN A 336 -18.56 5.87 6.22
N ILE A 337 -18.59 5.43 4.96
CA ILE A 337 -19.70 4.63 4.43
C ILE A 337 -19.76 3.28 5.14
N MET A 338 -18.62 2.58 5.31
CA MET A 338 -18.58 1.31 6.02
C MET A 338 -19.09 1.44 7.46
N SER A 339 -18.80 2.54 8.14
CA SER A 339 -19.25 2.82 9.52
C SER A 339 -20.76 2.95 9.67
N GLU A 340 -21.50 3.26 8.59
CA GLU A 340 -22.97 3.27 8.61
C GLU A 340 -23.55 1.85 8.76
N PHE A 341 -22.81 0.82 8.37
CA PHE A 341 -23.22 -0.57 8.35
C PHE A 341 -22.53 -1.40 9.44
N ASP A 342 -21.24 -1.19 9.63
CA ASP A 342 -20.38 -1.89 10.59
C ASP A 342 -19.96 -0.94 11.72
N HIS A 343 -20.82 -0.78 12.72
CA HIS A 343 -20.58 0.10 13.87
C HIS A 343 -19.47 -0.39 14.81
N GLU A 344 -19.10 -1.66 14.72
CA GLU A 344 -18.01 -2.26 15.50
C GLU A 344 -16.65 -2.11 14.80
N HIS A 345 -16.64 -1.61 13.57
CA HIS A 345 -15.45 -1.48 12.74
C HIS A 345 -14.65 -2.78 12.62
N SER A 346 -15.37 -3.89 12.50
CA SER A 346 -14.79 -5.23 12.36
C SER A 346 -14.18 -5.43 10.97
N ILE A 347 -14.76 -4.79 9.93
CA ILE A 347 -14.26 -4.83 8.55
C ILE A 347 -13.22 -3.73 8.35
N LYS A 348 -12.05 -4.11 7.85
CA LYS A 348 -10.95 -3.18 7.61
C LYS A 348 -10.83 -2.81 6.12
N LEU A 349 -10.15 -1.70 5.84
CA LEU A 349 -9.71 -1.40 4.48
C LEU A 349 -8.41 -2.15 4.18
N ILE A 350 -8.37 -2.73 3.00
CA ILE A 350 -7.21 -3.41 2.43
C ILE A 350 -6.84 -2.67 1.16
N VAL A 351 -5.78 -1.87 1.19
CA VAL A 351 -5.34 -1.16 -0.01
C VAL A 351 -4.55 -2.13 -0.89
N ASP A 352 -5.29 -2.96 -1.61
CA ASP A 352 -4.76 -4.15 -2.30
C ASP A 352 -3.83 -3.82 -3.47
N GLU A 353 -3.99 -2.63 -4.04
CA GLU A 353 -3.12 -2.13 -5.11
C GLU A 353 -2.96 -0.62 -5.00
N TRP A 354 -1.71 -0.14 -5.05
CA TRP A 354 -1.41 1.28 -5.05
C TRP A 354 -0.04 1.59 -5.65
N GLY A 355 0.07 2.74 -6.30
CA GLY A 355 1.31 3.23 -6.87
C GLY A 355 1.05 4.24 -7.99
N PRO A 356 2.10 4.88 -8.54
CA PRO A 356 2.01 5.66 -9.75
C PRO A 356 1.91 4.76 -10.99
N TRP A 357 1.24 5.26 -12.02
CA TRP A 357 1.12 4.58 -13.31
C TRP A 357 1.34 5.55 -14.46
N TYR A 358 2.43 5.35 -15.19
CA TYR A 358 2.83 6.21 -16.31
C TYR A 358 2.51 5.58 -17.67
N ARG A 359 2.64 6.38 -18.72
CA ARG A 359 2.58 5.88 -20.09
C ARG A 359 3.81 5.03 -20.42
N PRO A 360 3.72 4.10 -21.40
CA PRO A 360 4.87 3.35 -21.87
C PRO A 360 6.01 4.25 -22.36
N GLY A 361 7.26 3.75 -22.31
CA GLY A 361 8.48 4.44 -22.76
C GLY A 361 9.48 4.76 -21.66
N GLY A 362 9.23 4.28 -20.43
CA GLY A 362 10.13 4.40 -19.27
C GLY A 362 10.59 3.05 -18.72
N GLU A 363 10.59 1.99 -19.54
CA GLU A 363 10.96 0.64 -19.15
C GLU A 363 12.49 0.47 -19.12
N ALA A 364 13.02 -0.24 -18.10
CA ALA A 364 14.41 -0.71 -18.07
C ALA A 364 14.61 -1.88 -19.04
N THR A 365 13.57 -2.71 -19.22
CA THR A 365 13.53 -3.85 -20.13
C THR A 365 12.44 -3.62 -21.18
N PRO A 366 12.77 -3.27 -22.42
CA PRO A 366 11.78 -2.85 -23.42
C PRO A 366 10.72 -3.91 -23.79
N THR A 367 10.92 -5.15 -23.37
CA THR A 367 9.96 -6.27 -23.59
C THR A 367 9.01 -6.48 -22.42
N ASN A 368 9.19 -5.73 -21.31
CA ASN A 368 8.34 -5.84 -20.13
C ASN A 368 7.20 -4.81 -20.21
N GLN A 369 5.98 -5.31 -20.31
CA GLN A 369 4.78 -4.49 -20.24
C GLN A 369 4.63 -3.90 -18.83
N LEU A 370 4.11 -2.68 -18.74
CA LEU A 370 3.86 -1.92 -17.50
C LEU A 370 5.11 -1.76 -16.60
N GLU A 371 6.29 -2.10 -17.09
CA GLU A 371 7.52 -1.75 -16.39
C GLU A 371 7.71 -0.23 -16.50
N GLN A 372 8.11 0.37 -15.41
CA GLN A 372 8.55 1.76 -15.33
C GLN A 372 9.74 1.83 -14.40
N ILE A 373 10.69 2.72 -14.70
CA ILE A 373 11.83 2.95 -13.84
C ILE A 373 11.39 3.92 -12.74
N PRO A 374 11.29 3.48 -11.47
CA PRO A 374 10.99 4.39 -10.36
C PRO A 374 12.12 5.39 -10.14
N THR A 375 11.77 6.68 -10.04
CA THR A 375 12.68 7.79 -9.78
C THR A 375 12.62 8.26 -8.33
N LEU A 376 13.34 9.33 -8.00
CA LEU A 376 13.20 10.02 -6.72
C LEU A 376 11.75 10.50 -6.47
N ARG A 377 11.01 10.88 -7.53
CA ARG A 377 9.60 11.28 -7.45
C ARG A 377 8.74 10.14 -6.87
N ASP A 378 8.96 8.92 -7.33
CA ASP A 378 8.23 7.73 -6.88
C ASP A 378 8.58 7.35 -5.44
N ALA A 379 9.83 7.60 -5.03
CA ALA A 379 10.24 7.44 -3.64
C ALA A 379 9.51 8.43 -2.71
N VAL A 380 9.42 9.70 -3.09
CA VAL A 380 8.68 10.73 -2.36
C VAL A 380 7.19 10.42 -2.30
N PHE A 381 6.59 9.99 -3.42
CA PHE A 381 5.21 9.49 -3.50
C PHE A 381 4.98 8.31 -2.55
N SER A 382 5.88 7.32 -2.56
CA SER A 382 5.74 6.12 -1.74
C SER A 382 5.87 6.43 -0.24
N GLY A 383 6.83 7.28 0.14
CA GLY A 383 6.97 7.74 1.53
C GLY A 383 5.70 8.47 2.02
N MET A 384 5.17 9.39 1.21
CA MET A 384 3.92 10.10 1.51
C MET A 384 2.75 9.13 1.70
N THR A 385 2.62 8.11 0.85
CA THR A 385 1.52 7.15 0.89
C THR A 385 1.62 6.23 2.11
N LEU A 386 2.82 5.74 2.43
CA LEU A 386 3.07 4.93 3.64
C LEU A 386 2.79 5.74 4.91
N ASP A 387 3.15 7.03 4.95
CA ASP A 387 2.82 7.91 6.07
C ASP A 387 1.29 8.08 6.24
N MET A 388 0.52 8.13 5.14
CA MET A 388 -0.95 8.15 5.23
C MET A 388 -1.48 6.87 5.89
N PHE A 389 -1.00 5.69 5.48
CA PHE A 389 -1.41 4.43 6.10
C PHE A 389 -1.03 4.37 7.58
N ASN A 390 0.18 4.79 7.94
CA ASN A 390 0.63 4.84 9.33
C ASN A 390 -0.24 5.73 10.23
N ARG A 391 -0.85 6.79 9.68
CA ARG A 391 -1.76 7.68 10.42
C ARG A 391 -3.18 7.12 10.57
N HIS A 392 -3.52 6.04 9.84
CA HIS A 392 -4.84 5.41 9.88
C HIS A 392 -4.79 3.93 10.31
N PRO A 393 -4.07 3.58 11.40
CA PRO A 393 -3.88 2.19 11.80
C PRO A 393 -5.19 1.47 12.16
N GLU A 394 -6.22 2.22 12.58
CA GLU A 394 -7.54 1.67 12.91
C GLU A 394 -8.37 1.35 11.65
N LYS A 395 -8.07 1.98 10.51
CA LYS A 395 -8.82 1.83 9.25
C LYS A 395 -8.17 0.86 8.28
N VAL A 396 -6.86 1.01 8.08
CA VAL A 396 -6.09 0.24 7.09
C VAL A 396 -5.36 -0.90 7.79
N ALA A 397 -5.79 -2.14 7.51
CA ALA A 397 -5.15 -3.32 8.09
C ALA A 397 -4.06 -3.91 7.20
N MET A 398 -4.10 -3.65 5.89
CA MET A 398 -3.15 -4.16 4.90
C MET A 398 -3.04 -3.19 3.73
N ALA A 399 -1.84 -3.10 3.14
CA ALA A 399 -1.64 -2.40 1.88
C ALA A 399 -0.57 -3.15 1.04
N ASN A 400 -0.84 -3.34 -0.26
CA ASN A 400 0.03 -4.10 -1.14
C ASN A 400 0.53 -3.20 -2.27
N CYS A 401 1.82 -2.85 -2.23
CA CYS A 401 2.44 -2.02 -3.25
C CYS A 401 2.42 -2.75 -4.61
N ALA A 402 1.99 -2.09 -5.63
CA ALA A 402 1.92 -2.64 -6.98
C ALA A 402 3.08 -2.11 -7.84
N GLN A 403 4.05 -3.00 -8.21
CA GLN A 403 4.18 -4.37 -7.78
C GLN A 403 5.57 -4.61 -7.15
N LEU A 404 5.82 -5.81 -6.67
CA LEU A 404 7.08 -6.13 -6.00
C LEU A 404 8.32 -5.88 -6.87
N ILE A 405 8.27 -6.27 -8.15
CA ILE A 405 9.41 -6.27 -9.08
C ILE A 405 8.95 -6.02 -10.51
N ASN A 406 9.72 -5.30 -11.29
CA ASN A 406 9.58 -5.10 -12.75
C ASN A 406 8.26 -4.52 -13.25
N CYS A 407 7.38 -4.03 -12.39
CA CYS A 407 6.09 -3.52 -12.82
C CYS A 407 5.64 -2.35 -11.94
N LEU A 408 5.15 -1.28 -12.56
CA LEU A 408 4.60 -0.10 -11.89
C LEU A 408 5.54 0.45 -10.81
N ASN A 409 5.07 0.60 -9.57
CA ASN A 409 5.84 1.15 -8.45
C ASN A 409 6.80 0.12 -7.82
N SER A 410 7.60 -0.53 -8.65
CA SER A 410 8.41 -1.67 -8.24
C SER A 410 9.55 -1.31 -7.29
N LEU A 411 9.76 -2.19 -6.29
CA LEU A 411 10.88 -2.04 -5.35
C LEU A 411 12.20 -2.47 -5.99
N TYR A 412 12.13 -3.35 -6.97
CA TYR A 412 13.28 -3.96 -7.62
C TYR A 412 13.08 -4.02 -9.14
N LEU A 413 14.19 -3.94 -9.86
CA LEU A 413 14.25 -4.27 -11.28
C LEU A 413 15.17 -5.48 -11.44
N ALA A 414 14.77 -6.43 -12.28
CA ALA A 414 15.58 -7.59 -12.63
C ALA A 414 15.38 -7.98 -14.08
N HIS A 415 16.47 -8.34 -14.75
CA HIS A 415 16.45 -8.89 -16.10
C HIS A 415 17.67 -9.77 -16.30
N GLU A 416 17.46 -11.02 -16.69
CA GLU A 416 18.52 -12.01 -16.81
C GLU A 416 19.36 -12.09 -15.52
N ASP A 417 20.67 -11.83 -15.55
CA ASP A 417 21.57 -11.83 -14.40
C ASP A 417 21.71 -10.46 -13.71
N LYS A 418 20.96 -9.44 -14.17
CA LYS A 418 20.96 -8.10 -13.59
C LYS A 418 19.91 -7.95 -12.52
N PHE A 419 20.23 -7.15 -11.51
CA PHE A 419 19.30 -6.81 -10.43
C PHE A 419 19.60 -5.41 -9.89
N CYS A 420 18.57 -4.65 -9.52
CA CYS A 420 18.72 -3.29 -9.00
C CYS A 420 17.66 -2.98 -7.96
N VAL A 421 18.06 -2.36 -6.84
CA VAL A 421 17.13 -1.78 -5.85
C VAL A 421 16.75 -0.39 -6.32
N THR A 422 15.46 -0.12 -6.46
CA THR A 422 14.94 1.18 -6.87
C THR A 422 14.90 2.17 -5.69
N PRO A 423 14.73 3.47 -5.94
CA PRO A 423 14.49 4.44 -4.86
C PRO A 423 13.27 4.09 -3.98
N VAL A 424 12.24 3.46 -4.56
CA VAL A 424 11.07 2.94 -3.83
C VAL A 424 11.46 1.81 -2.87
N GLY A 425 12.29 0.87 -3.33
CA GLY A 425 12.79 -0.22 -2.47
C GLY A 425 13.55 0.31 -1.25
N HIS A 426 14.33 1.37 -1.42
CA HIS A 426 15.00 2.04 -0.29
C HIS A 426 14.00 2.67 0.69
N VAL A 427 12.90 3.29 0.21
CA VAL A 427 11.86 3.84 1.09
C VAL A 427 11.22 2.74 1.93
N PHE A 428 10.86 1.60 1.33
CA PHE A 428 10.33 0.47 2.10
C PHE A 428 11.31 0.00 3.19
N GLY A 429 12.61 -0.07 2.88
CA GLY A 429 13.64 -0.35 3.88
C GLY A 429 13.71 0.67 5.01
N MET A 430 13.55 1.96 4.70
CA MET A 430 13.52 3.03 5.71
C MET A 430 12.27 2.94 6.60
N TYR A 431 11.11 2.62 6.02
CA TYR A 431 9.83 2.60 6.72
C TYR A 431 9.57 1.29 7.50
N ALA A 432 10.36 0.24 7.26
CA ALA A 432 10.20 -1.06 7.94
C ALA A 432 10.19 -0.96 9.49
N ASP A 433 10.85 0.05 10.05
CA ASP A 433 10.92 0.28 11.49
C ASP A 433 9.59 0.76 12.13
N HIS A 434 8.59 1.13 11.32
CA HIS A 434 7.25 1.45 11.81
C HIS A 434 6.38 0.20 12.09
N GLN A 435 6.72 -0.94 11.50
CA GLN A 435 5.92 -2.17 11.57
C GLN A 435 5.68 -2.60 13.01
N GLY A 436 4.42 -2.74 13.42
CA GLY A 436 4.02 -3.15 14.77
C GLY A 436 4.15 -2.06 15.83
N GLY A 437 4.62 -0.85 15.47
CA GLY A 437 4.73 0.29 16.37
C GLY A 437 3.39 0.94 16.69
N GLN A 438 3.34 1.61 17.83
CA GLN A 438 2.21 2.43 18.22
C GLN A 438 2.25 3.75 17.43
N SER A 439 1.34 3.92 16.45
CA SER A 439 1.22 5.19 15.73
C SER A 439 0.87 6.32 16.69
N LEU A 440 1.53 7.45 16.53
CA LEU A 440 1.35 8.62 17.40
C LEU A 440 0.79 9.80 16.60
N ARG A 441 -0.07 10.58 17.24
CA ARG A 441 -0.49 11.86 16.69
C ARG A 441 0.71 12.77 16.50
N THR A 442 0.84 13.29 15.27
CA THR A 442 1.96 14.13 14.86
C THR A 442 1.42 15.37 14.15
N ILE A 443 1.86 16.57 14.57
CA ILE A 443 1.41 17.84 14.02
C ILE A 443 2.56 18.47 13.25
N PHE A 444 2.33 18.74 11.97
CA PHE A 444 3.28 19.43 11.09
C PHE A 444 2.81 20.87 10.88
N SER A 445 3.55 21.83 11.37
CA SER A 445 3.34 23.27 11.17
C SER A 445 4.48 23.81 10.32
N VAL A 446 4.35 23.68 9.01
CA VAL A 446 5.38 24.02 8.02
C VAL A 446 4.73 24.84 6.91
N PRO A 447 5.37 25.93 6.43
CA PRO A 447 4.83 26.71 5.32
C PRO A 447 4.59 25.85 4.08
N ASP A 448 3.52 26.15 3.35
CA ASP A 448 3.23 25.52 2.07
C ASP A 448 4.32 25.82 1.03
N VAL A 449 4.59 24.85 0.18
CA VAL A 449 5.34 25.04 -1.06
C VAL A 449 4.45 25.76 -2.07
N THR A 450 4.98 26.79 -2.74
CA THR A 450 4.28 27.47 -3.82
C THR A 450 5.02 27.25 -5.13
N TYR A 451 4.28 26.95 -6.20
CA TYR A 451 4.84 26.72 -7.53
C TYR A 451 3.93 27.31 -8.62
N ASP A 452 4.49 27.56 -9.77
CA ASP A 452 3.71 27.96 -10.94
C ASP A 452 3.08 26.72 -11.58
N ARG A 453 1.75 26.74 -11.72
CA ARG A 453 0.97 25.72 -12.41
C ARG A 453 0.30 26.34 -13.62
N ASP A 454 1.00 26.33 -14.75
CA ASP A 454 0.51 26.87 -16.03
C ASP A 454 0.06 28.35 -15.93
N GLY A 455 0.93 29.19 -15.34
CA GLY A 455 0.68 30.63 -15.16
C GLY A 455 -0.21 30.97 -13.96
N LYS A 456 -0.52 30.00 -13.11
CA LYS A 456 -1.27 30.21 -11.87
C LYS A 456 -0.49 29.72 -10.67
N GLN A 457 -0.43 30.54 -9.61
CA GLN A 457 0.18 30.10 -8.37
C GLN A 457 -0.63 28.95 -7.75
N ALA A 458 0.03 27.81 -7.52
CA ALA A 458 -0.49 26.66 -6.80
C ALA A 458 0.26 26.45 -5.50
N ARG A 459 -0.32 25.68 -4.58
CA ARG A 459 0.26 25.35 -3.27
C ARG A 459 0.22 23.85 -3.04
N PHE A 460 1.23 23.39 -2.33
CA PHE A 460 1.30 22.04 -1.77
C PHE A 460 1.86 22.13 -0.36
N TRP A 461 1.60 21.19 0.52
CA TRP A 461 2.13 21.23 1.88
C TRP A 461 3.67 21.12 1.89
N GLY A 462 4.34 21.73 2.89
CA GLY A 462 5.80 21.78 2.96
C GLY A 462 6.44 20.53 3.54
N LEU A 463 5.93 20.01 4.66
CA LEU A 463 6.34 18.71 5.23
C LEU A 463 5.10 17.96 5.71
N LYS A 464 5.05 16.66 5.48
CA LYS A 464 4.14 15.71 6.11
C LYS A 464 4.88 14.42 6.47
N GLY A 465 4.33 13.65 7.39
CA GLY A 465 4.93 12.41 7.82
C GLY A 465 4.07 11.64 8.80
N SER A 466 4.69 10.68 9.48
CA SER A 466 4.10 9.91 10.57
C SER A 466 5.12 9.58 11.65
N ALA A 467 4.64 9.25 12.85
CA ALA A 467 5.49 8.79 13.92
C ALA A 467 4.95 7.52 14.56
N SER A 468 5.86 6.64 15.00
CA SER A 468 5.51 5.46 15.79
C SER A 468 6.48 5.23 16.94
N LEU A 469 5.99 4.56 17.98
CA LEU A 469 6.75 4.25 19.17
C LEU A 469 6.81 2.74 19.40
N HIS A 470 8.02 2.24 19.61
CA HIS A 470 8.33 0.89 20.10
C HIS A 470 9.10 1.04 21.41
N ASP A 471 8.48 0.72 22.53
CA ASP A 471 9.06 0.92 23.87
C ASP A 471 9.64 2.34 24.05
N LYS A 472 10.96 2.50 23.95
CA LYS A 472 11.67 3.77 24.02
C LYS A 472 12.22 4.27 22.68
N GLN A 473 11.92 3.59 21.60
CA GLN A 473 12.38 3.96 20.26
C GLN A 473 11.25 4.67 19.50
N LEU A 474 11.42 5.95 19.26
CA LEU A 474 10.54 6.75 18.43
C LEU A 474 11.08 6.74 16.99
N VAL A 475 10.25 6.32 16.05
CA VAL A 475 10.48 6.45 14.61
C VAL A 475 9.62 7.59 14.09
N LEU A 476 10.24 8.59 13.47
CA LEU A 476 9.56 9.69 12.79
C LEU A 476 10.00 9.69 11.33
N THR A 477 9.06 9.55 10.42
CA THR A 477 9.29 9.77 8.99
C THR A 477 8.71 11.10 8.56
N ALA A 478 9.36 11.76 7.63
CA ALA A 478 8.90 12.99 7.03
C ALA A 478 9.31 13.08 5.55
N VAL A 479 8.40 13.57 4.74
CA VAL A 479 8.57 13.84 3.32
C VAL A 479 8.63 15.33 3.09
N ASN A 480 9.70 15.80 2.42
CA ASN A 480 9.80 17.15 1.90
C ASN A 480 9.54 17.11 0.39
N PRO A 481 8.38 17.58 -0.09
CA PRO A 481 8.05 17.61 -1.51
C PRO A 481 8.65 18.81 -2.26
N ASP A 482 9.20 19.81 -1.53
CA ASP A 482 9.80 20.98 -2.16
C ASP A 482 11.06 20.58 -2.93
N VAL A 483 11.06 20.80 -4.23
CA VAL A 483 12.19 20.43 -5.10
C VAL A 483 13.38 21.38 -4.98
N THR A 484 13.23 22.53 -4.32
CA THR A 484 14.23 23.60 -4.23
C THR A 484 14.67 23.92 -2.81
N SER A 485 13.76 23.84 -1.84
CA SER A 485 13.98 24.40 -0.50
C SER A 485 14.13 23.30 0.56
N ALA A 486 15.15 23.43 1.38
CA ALA A 486 15.29 22.68 2.61
C ALA A 486 14.46 23.36 3.72
N HIS A 487 13.92 22.55 4.64
CA HIS A 487 13.19 23.04 5.81
C HIS A 487 13.97 22.77 7.10
N GLU A 488 14.57 23.81 7.68
CA GLU A 488 15.07 23.73 9.05
C GLU A 488 13.87 23.73 9.99
N THR A 489 13.72 22.68 10.77
CA THR A 489 12.49 22.38 11.51
C THR A 489 12.81 22.03 12.97
N GLU A 490 12.16 22.69 13.90
CA GLU A 490 12.14 22.28 15.30
C GLU A 490 11.24 21.04 15.45
N ILE A 491 11.77 19.95 16.01
CA ILE A 491 11.02 18.74 16.33
C ILE A 491 10.86 18.70 17.86
N VAL A 492 9.61 18.64 18.33
CA VAL A 492 9.25 18.59 19.74
C VAL A 492 8.60 17.25 20.05
N VAL A 493 9.23 16.46 20.90
CA VAL A 493 8.67 15.21 21.42
C VAL A 493 8.01 15.54 22.77
N ARG A 494 6.69 15.61 22.80
CA ARG A 494 5.95 15.90 24.02
C ARG A 494 5.88 14.65 24.89
N GLY A 495 6.08 14.82 26.20
CA GLY A 495 5.98 13.73 27.17
C GLY A 495 7.25 12.89 27.34
N ALA A 496 8.33 13.14 26.57
CA ALA A 496 9.58 12.41 26.67
C ALA A 496 10.80 13.29 26.39
N SER A 497 11.99 12.83 26.77
CA SER A 497 13.27 13.44 26.40
C SER A 497 13.99 12.61 25.34
N VAL A 498 14.66 13.27 24.40
CA VAL A 498 15.49 12.62 23.38
C VAL A 498 16.90 12.48 23.93
N GLN A 499 17.41 11.24 23.98
CA GLN A 499 18.77 10.93 24.47
C GLN A 499 19.79 10.90 23.33
N SER A 500 19.44 10.22 22.24
CA SER A 500 20.28 10.05 21.06
C SER A 500 19.43 9.68 19.86
N GLY A 501 19.98 9.74 18.69
CA GLY A 501 19.26 9.29 17.49
C GLY A 501 20.11 9.26 16.24
N SER A 502 19.48 8.82 15.17
CA SER A 502 20.01 8.85 13.81
C SER A 502 18.97 9.37 12.83
N ALA A 503 19.43 10.04 11.81
CA ALA A 503 18.63 10.45 10.66
C ALA A 503 19.13 9.72 9.42
N THR A 504 18.22 9.12 8.67
CA THR A 504 18.49 8.53 7.36
C THR A 504 17.68 9.27 6.32
N THR A 505 18.35 9.85 5.33
CA THR A 505 17.72 10.66 4.28
C THR A 505 17.98 10.07 2.91
N LEU A 506 16.93 9.96 2.10
CA LEU A 506 16.96 9.65 0.68
C LEU A 506 16.63 10.93 -0.10
N THR A 507 17.57 11.42 -0.90
CA THR A 507 17.43 12.62 -1.73
C THR A 507 18.46 12.62 -2.85
N ASN A 508 18.23 13.43 -3.87
CA ASN A 508 19.20 13.72 -4.93
C ASN A 508 18.93 15.14 -5.46
N PRO A 509 19.96 15.92 -5.84
CA PRO A 509 19.76 17.24 -6.47
C PRO A 509 18.98 17.19 -7.79
N ASP A 510 19.06 16.08 -8.52
CA ASP A 510 18.27 15.83 -9.72
C ASP A 510 16.99 15.06 -9.35
N ILE A 511 15.84 15.70 -9.57
CA ILE A 511 14.53 15.09 -9.29
C ILE A 511 14.21 13.87 -10.18
N HIS A 512 14.91 13.72 -11.32
CA HIS A 512 14.79 12.57 -12.24
C HIS A 512 15.73 11.42 -11.88
N ALA A 513 16.56 11.61 -10.85
CA ALA A 513 17.54 10.60 -10.45
C ALA A 513 16.85 9.26 -10.14
N HIS A 514 17.43 8.20 -10.65
CA HIS A 514 16.96 6.83 -10.49
C HIS A 514 18.13 5.85 -10.47
N ASN A 515 17.88 4.66 -9.98
CA ASN A 515 18.83 3.55 -10.04
C ASN A 515 18.52 2.70 -11.28
N SER A 516 19.57 2.25 -11.98
CA SER A 516 19.48 1.39 -13.15
C SER A 516 20.42 0.18 -13.03
N PHE A 517 20.36 -0.74 -13.97
CA PHE A 517 21.28 -1.89 -13.99
C PHE A 517 22.74 -1.47 -14.11
N GLU A 518 23.02 -0.36 -14.80
CA GLU A 518 24.36 0.20 -15.01
C GLU A 518 24.81 1.09 -13.86
N GLN A 519 23.87 1.76 -13.20
CA GLN A 519 24.14 2.72 -12.13
C GLN A 519 23.21 2.44 -10.93
N ARG A 520 23.57 1.43 -10.13
CA ARG A 520 22.71 0.87 -9.09
C ARG A 520 22.55 1.75 -7.83
N ASN A 521 23.40 2.77 -7.66
CA ASN A 521 23.53 3.54 -6.41
C ASN A 521 23.48 5.07 -6.61
N VAL A 522 22.73 5.55 -7.60
CA VAL A 522 22.54 7.00 -7.85
C VAL A 522 21.71 7.64 -6.75
N VAL A 523 20.66 6.95 -6.30
CA VAL A 523 19.77 7.38 -5.23
C VAL A 523 19.83 6.33 -4.12
N THR A 524 20.53 6.65 -3.03
CA THR A 524 20.69 5.73 -1.87
C THR A 524 20.55 6.48 -0.56
N PRO A 525 20.00 5.83 0.50
CA PRO A 525 19.87 6.45 1.81
C PRO A 525 21.22 6.79 2.43
N GLN A 526 21.32 7.97 3.05
CA GLN A 526 22.50 8.41 3.79
C GLN A 526 22.12 8.63 5.26
N SER A 527 22.92 8.07 6.17
CA SER A 527 22.65 8.16 7.61
C SER A 527 23.66 9.04 8.33
N LYS A 528 23.18 9.82 9.32
CA LYS A 528 24.02 10.61 10.25
C LYS A 528 23.44 10.56 11.64
N ALA A 529 24.29 10.75 12.66
CA ALA A 529 23.83 10.90 14.05
C ALA A 529 23.09 12.25 14.21
N VAL A 530 22.10 12.26 15.09
CA VAL A 530 21.40 13.47 15.54
C VAL A 530 21.37 13.50 17.06
N GLU A 531 21.45 14.70 17.61
CA GLU A 531 21.41 14.93 19.05
C GLU A 531 20.20 15.81 19.41
N GLY A 532 19.55 15.50 20.52
CA GLY A 532 18.48 16.29 21.09
C GLY A 532 18.83 16.80 22.47
N LYS A 533 18.15 17.83 22.93
CA LYS A 533 18.25 18.36 24.30
C LYS A 533 16.87 18.43 24.92
N GLY A 534 16.68 17.64 25.97
CA GLY A 534 15.34 17.46 26.52
C GLY A 534 14.43 16.82 25.50
N GLY A 535 13.21 17.33 25.33
CA GLY A 535 12.25 16.83 24.31
C GLY A 535 12.37 17.52 22.95
N ARG A 536 13.50 18.15 22.60
CA ARG A 536 13.64 18.98 21.39
C ARG A 536 14.89 18.65 20.60
N LEU A 537 14.79 18.74 19.28
CA LEU A 537 15.93 18.73 18.35
C LEU A 537 15.59 19.59 17.13
N THR A 538 16.62 20.08 16.46
CA THR A 538 16.47 20.76 15.16
C THR A 538 17.04 19.87 14.08
N TYR A 539 16.30 19.73 12.98
CA TYR A 539 16.74 18.97 11.81
C TYR A 539 16.39 19.70 10.51
N THR A 540 17.31 19.67 9.55
CA THR A 540 17.10 20.25 8.23
C THR A 540 16.71 19.15 7.25
N PHE A 541 15.46 19.15 6.80
CA PHE A 541 14.94 18.26 5.79
C PHE A 541 15.33 18.76 4.41
N SER A 542 16.13 17.98 3.70
CA SER A 542 16.63 18.32 2.35
C SER A 542 15.49 18.50 1.35
N PRO A 543 15.68 19.24 0.25
CA PRO A 543 14.71 19.29 -0.85
C PRO A 543 14.46 17.91 -1.44
N ALA A 544 13.29 17.68 -2.00
CA ALA A 544 12.89 16.44 -2.69
C ALA A 544 13.37 15.20 -1.91
N SER A 545 12.92 15.03 -0.65
CA SER A 545 13.49 14.00 0.21
C SER A 545 12.47 13.20 0.99
N VAL A 546 12.88 11.98 1.33
CA VAL A 546 12.27 11.15 2.37
C VAL A 546 13.28 11.00 3.49
N THR A 547 12.89 11.34 4.71
CA THR A 547 13.77 11.26 5.90
C THR A 547 13.12 10.40 6.98
N LYS A 548 13.91 9.49 7.54
CA LYS A 548 13.58 8.75 8.77
C LYS A 548 14.49 9.21 9.90
N LEU A 549 13.90 9.54 11.05
CA LEU A 549 14.58 9.75 12.31
C LEU A 549 14.25 8.60 13.25
N VAL A 550 15.27 7.99 13.84
CA VAL A 550 15.12 6.99 14.90
C VAL A 550 15.72 7.61 16.16
N LEU A 551 14.86 7.86 17.16
CA LEU A 551 15.22 8.57 18.39
C LEU A 551 15.03 7.66 19.59
N THR A 552 16.03 7.59 20.47
CA THR A 552 15.94 6.90 21.77
C THR A 552 15.41 7.87 22.81
N LEU A 553 14.30 7.50 23.45
CA LEU A 553 13.64 8.31 24.47
C LEU A 553 14.07 7.93 25.87
N GLY A 554 14.16 8.94 26.76
CA GLY A 554 14.50 8.81 28.17
C GLY A 554 13.31 8.76 29.11
#